data_79d5c278e92d84f59d5507f1f944c73b
#
_entry.id   79d5c278e92d84f59d5507f1f944c73b
#
_cell.length_a   1.000
_cell.length_b   1.000
_cell.length_c   1.000
_cell.angle_alpha   90.00
_cell.angle_beta   90.00
_cell.angle_gamma   90.00
#
_symmetry.space_group_name_H-M   'P 1'
#
loop_
_entity.id
_entity.type
_entity.pdbx_description
1 polymer ?
#
loop_
_entity_poly.entity_id
_entity_poly.type
_entity_poly.pdbx_seq_one_letter_code
_entity_poly.pdbx_strand_id
1 'polypeptide(L)'
;NELRRAMATFRSRGTIESLQEKMVGQMTERGYDPVFAQRCFDQIKGFGEYGFPESHAASFAKLVYVSSWMKCHYPAAFACALLNSQPMGFYAPAQIVRDARDHGVAVRAVDVGLSDWDCTLEPDGVDDAGNARFALRLGLRQIDGMKREAAARIMAARDAEFADMADLKA
;
A
#
# COMPACT_ATOMS: atom_id res chain seq x y z
N ASN A 1 8.08 -20.46 -17.55
CA ASN A 1 7.44 -19.43 -18.40
C ASN A 1 6.27 -19.94 -19.24
N GLU A 2 6.30 -21.18 -19.76
CA GLU A 2 5.21 -21.79 -20.57
C GLU A 2 3.93 -22.00 -19.74
N LEU A 3 4.06 -22.55 -18.52
CA LEU A 3 2.94 -22.78 -17.61
C LEU A 3 2.23 -21.46 -17.26
N ARG A 4 3.00 -20.40 -16.99
CA ARG A 4 2.46 -19.06 -16.69
C ARG A 4 1.70 -18.48 -17.88
N ARG A 5 2.18 -18.69 -19.11
CA ARG A 5 1.49 -18.29 -20.34
C ARG A 5 0.21 -19.09 -20.57
N ALA A 6 0.24 -20.39 -20.32
CA ALA A 6 -0.93 -21.25 -20.46
C ALA A 6 -2.04 -20.90 -19.47
N MET A 7 -1.66 -20.60 -18.22
CA MET A 7 -2.61 -20.13 -17.19
C MET A 7 -3.21 -18.75 -17.52
N ALA A 8 -2.48 -17.88 -18.22
CA ALA A 8 -2.96 -16.56 -18.62
C ALA A 8 -3.83 -16.56 -19.90
N THR A 9 -3.84 -17.66 -20.66
CA THR A 9 -4.56 -17.74 -21.93
C THR A 9 -5.88 -18.50 -21.73
N PHE A 10 -6.93 -17.79 -21.32
CA PHE A 10 -8.27 -18.32 -21.00
C PHE A 10 -9.03 -19.02 -22.14
N ARG A 11 -8.43 -19.21 -23.31
CA ARG A 11 -9.15 -19.62 -24.53
C ARG A 11 -8.73 -20.92 -25.22
N SER A 12 -7.73 -21.65 -24.76
CA SER A 12 -7.35 -22.89 -25.47
C SER A 12 -7.19 -24.10 -24.55
N ARG A 13 -8.26 -24.90 -24.48
CA ARG A 13 -8.26 -26.23 -23.83
C ARG A 13 -7.10 -27.14 -24.29
N GLY A 14 -6.67 -27.00 -25.53
CA GLY A 14 -5.58 -27.80 -26.09
C GLY A 14 -4.18 -27.49 -25.58
N THR A 15 -3.95 -26.30 -25.02
CA THR A 15 -2.62 -25.89 -24.53
C THR A 15 -2.34 -26.43 -23.12
N ILE A 16 -3.37 -26.64 -22.32
CA ILE A 16 -3.23 -27.18 -20.93
C ILE A 16 -2.96 -28.68 -20.99
N GLU A 17 -3.61 -29.41 -21.90
CA GLU A 17 -3.44 -30.87 -22.06
C GLU A 17 -2.02 -31.21 -22.55
N SER A 18 -1.47 -30.48 -23.52
CA SER A 18 -0.09 -30.65 -23.96
C SER A 18 0.96 -30.36 -22.89
N LEU A 19 0.62 -29.50 -21.90
CA LEU A 19 1.46 -29.21 -20.76
C LEU A 19 1.40 -30.29 -19.68
N GLN A 20 0.31 -31.09 -19.61
CA GLN A 20 0.16 -32.19 -18.67
C GLN A 20 1.27 -33.20 -18.84
N GLU A 21 1.39 -33.75 -20.05
CA GLU A 21 2.39 -34.78 -20.38
C GLU A 21 3.80 -34.28 -20.10
N LYS A 22 4.09 -33.04 -20.49
CA LYS A 22 5.39 -32.42 -20.27
C LYS A 22 5.68 -32.19 -18.80
N MET A 23 4.74 -31.68 -18.02
CA MET A 23 4.95 -31.37 -16.60
C MET A 23 5.03 -32.64 -15.76
N VAL A 24 4.08 -33.54 -15.90
CA VAL A 24 4.04 -34.81 -15.16
C VAL A 24 5.24 -35.67 -15.52
N GLY A 25 5.59 -35.78 -16.82
CA GLY A 25 6.78 -36.48 -17.27
C GLY A 25 8.07 -35.93 -16.66
N GLN A 26 8.31 -34.64 -16.74
CA GLN A 26 9.50 -34.02 -16.17
C GLN A 26 9.58 -34.13 -14.64
N MET A 27 8.46 -34.08 -13.92
CA MET A 27 8.44 -34.32 -12.47
C MET A 27 8.79 -35.78 -12.15
N THR A 28 8.24 -36.72 -12.88
CA THR A 28 8.53 -38.15 -12.71
C THR A 28 9.99 -38.49 -13.03
N GLU A 29 10.55 -37.92 -14.09
CA GLU A 29 11.97 -38.05 -14.44
C GLU A 29 12.91 -37.50 -13.34
N ARG A 30 12.46 -36.50 -12.59
CA ARG A 30 13.17 -35.94 -11.45
C ARG A 30 12.97 -36.68 -10.13
N GLY A 31 12.26 -37.82 -10.16
CA GLY A 31 12.07 -38.71 -9.01
C GLY A 31 10.85 -38.38 -8.15
N TYR A 32 9.94 -37.51 -8.59
CA TYR A 32 8.66 -37.32 -7.91
C TYR A 32 7.70 -38.49 -8.21
N ASP A 33 6.89 -38.81 -7.21
CA ASP A 33 5.82 -39.81 -7.37
C ASP A 33 4.85 -39.38 -8.48
N PRO A 34 4.51 -40.27 -9.43
CA PRO A 34 3.61 -39.92 -10.55
C PRO A 34 2.22 -39.48 -10.10
N VAL A 35 1.69 -40.04 -9.00
CA VAL A 35 0.39 -39.65 -8.45
C VAL A 35 0.45 -38.24 -7.86
N PHE A 36 1.55 -37.94 -7.20
CA PHE A 36 1.79 -36.56 -6.69
C PHE A 36 1.91 -35.55 -7.83
N ALA A 37 2.69 -35.88 -8.86
CA ALA A 37 2.85 -35.04 -10.06
C ALA A 37 1.52 -34.77 -10.75
N GLN A 38 0.69 -35.79 -10.89
CA GLN A 38 -0.65 -35.66 -11.48
C GLN A 38 -1.55 -34.75 -10.62
N ARG A 39 -1.57 -34.93 -9.30
CA ARG A 39 -2.35 -34.08 -8.40
C ARG A 39 -1.93 -32.60 -8.48
N CYS A 40 -0.64 -32.32 -8.57
CA CYS A 40 -0.14 -30.95 -8.76
C CYS A 40 -0.65 -30.36 -10.08
N PHE A 41 -0.66 -31.17 -11.17
CA PHE A 41 -1.19 -30.71 -12.44
C PHE A 41 -2.70 -30.46 -12.38
N ASP A 42 -3.48 -31.36 -11.74
CA ASP A 42 -4.93 -31.23 -11.62
C ASP A 42 -5.33 -29.94 -10.85
N GLN A 43 -4.56 -29.57 -9.81
CA GLN A 43 -4.76 -28.30 -9.13
C GLN A 43 -4.53 -27.10 -10.06
N ILE A 44 -3.48 -27.14 -10.89
CA ILE A 44 -3.17 -26.08 -11.86
C ILE A 44 -4.24 -26.01 -12.95
N LYS A 45 -4.72 -27.18 -13.41
CA LYS A 45 -5.79 -27.28 -14.39
C LYS A 45 -7.08 -26.66 -13.86
N GLY A 46 -7.44 -26.91 -12.61
CA GLY A 46 -8.59 -26.28 -11.95
C GLY A 46 -8.54 -24.75 -11.95
N PHE A 47 -7.35 -24.16 -11.75
CA PHE A 47 -7.16 -22.70 -11.89
C PHE A 47 -7.36 -22.21 -13.33
N GLY A 48 -6.92 -22.98 -14.33
CA GLY A 48 -7.11 -22.64 -15.75
C GLY A 48 -8.57 -22.73 -16.21
N GLU A 49 -9.36 -23.67 -15.65
CA GLU A 49 -10.79 -23.83 -15.95
C GLU A 49 -11.67 -22.79 -15.21
N TYR A 50 -11.27 -22.37 -14.01
CA TYR A 50 -11.99 -21.39 -13.20
C TYR A 50 -11.92 -19.97 -13.82
N GLY A 51 -10.95 -19.73 -14.69
CA GLY A 51 -10.72 -18.41 -15.29
C GLY A 51 -10.14 -17.39 -14.30
N PHE A 52 -10.15 -16.13 -14.70
CA PHE A 52 -9.78 -15.02 -13.80
C PHE A 52 -10.82 -14.94 -12.68
N PRO A 53 -10.45 -14.94 -11.39
CA PRO A 53 -11.41 -14.91 -10.29
C PRO A 53 -12.24 -13.64 -10.37
N GLU A 54 -13.50 -13.74 -10.78
CA GLU A 54 -14.42 -12.59 -10.90
C GLU A 54 -14.54 -11.83 -9.59
N SER A 55 -14.59 -12.53 -8.46
CA SER A 55 -14.59 -11.94 -7.12
C SER A 55 -13.34 -11.10 -6.85
N HIS A 56 -12.17 -11.50 -7.35
CA HIS A 56 -10.94 -10.73 -7.25
C HIS A 56 -11.02 -9.45 -8.10
N ALA A 57 -11.48 -9.54 -9.34
CA ALA A 57 -11.68 -8.38 -10.20
C ALA A 57 -12.69 -7.38 -9.62
N ALA A 58 -13.83 -7.86 -9.11
CA ALA A 58 -14.85 -7.03 -8.48
C ALA A 58 -14.32 -6.35 -7.20
N SER A 59 -13.57 -7.07 -6.37
CA SER A 59 -12.96 -6.51 -5.17
C SER A 59 -11.95 -5.41 -5.49
N PHE A 60 -11.08 -5.62 -6.48
CA PHE A 60 -10.13 -4.61 -6.92
C PHE A 60 -10.81 -3.41 -7.57
N ALA A 61 -11.87 -3.61 -8.36
CA ALA A 61 -12.64 -2.52 -8.93
C ALA A 61 -13.24 -1.62 -7.84
N LYS A 62 -13.78 -2.22 -6.77
CA LYS A 62 -14.30 -1.48 -5.60
C LYS A 62 -13.18 -0.70 -4.90
N LEU A 63 -12.02 -1.32 -4.64
CA LEU A 63 -10.89 -0.66 -4.00
C LEU A 63 -10.38 0.53 -4.84
N VAL A 64 -10.25 0.35 -6.15
CA VAL A 64 -9.85 1.42 -7.08
C VAL A 64 -10.85 2.56 -7.05
N TYR A 65 -12.14 2.25 -7.13
CA TYR A 65 -13.19 3.27 -7.09
C TYR A 65 -13.15 4.07 -5.79
N VAL A 66 -13.14 3.41 -4.65
CA VAL A 66 -13.12 4.06 -3.32
C VAL A 66 -11.86 4.89 -3.14
N SER A 67 -10.69 4.35 -3.50
CA SER A 67 -9.40 5.06 -3.39
C SER A 67 -9.37 6.30 -4.27
N SER A 68 -9.85 6.21 -5.52
CA SER A 68 -9.93 7.34 -6.44
C SER A 68 -10.90 8.40 -5.95
N TRP A 69 -12.04 7.98 -5.42
CA TRP A 69 -13.05 8.87 -4.86
C TRP A 69 -12.49 9.61 -3.63
N MET A 70 -11.83 8.89 -2.70
CA MET A 70 -11.18 9.51 -1.53
C MET A 70 -10.09 10.50 -1.95
N LYS A 71 -9.26 10.15 -2.92
CA LYS A 71 -8.22 11.05 -3.44
C LYS A 71 -8.83 12.31 -4.05
N CYS A 72 -9.93 12.19 -4.78
CA CYS A 72 -10.61 13.32 -5.42
C CYS A 72 -11.25 14.27 -4.40
N HIS A 73 -11.98 13.73 -3.43
CA HIS A 73 -12.80 14.52 -2.51
C HIS A 73 -12.11 14.86 -1.18
N TYR A 74 -11.14 14.05 -0.74
CA TYR A 74 -10.44 14.18 0.54
C TYR A 74 -8.92 13.95 0.37
N PRO A 75 -8.23 14.71 -0.49
CA PRO A 75 -6.83 14.46 -0.83
C PRO A 75 -5.90 14.53 0.39
N ALA A 76 -6.16 15.40 1.37
CA ALA A 76 -5.40 15.48 2.61
C ALA A 76 -5.52 14.20 3.45
N ALA A 77 -6.74 13.68 3.63
CA ALA A 77 -6.99 12.46 4.36
C ALA A 77 -6.39 11.23 3.63
N PHE A 78 -6.50 11.19 2.31
CA PHE A 78 -5.93 10.14 1.49
C PHE A 78 -4.40 10.09 1.60
N ALA A 79 -3.72 11.24 1.48
CA ALA A 79 -2.28 11.34 1.63
C ALA A 79 -1.81 10.99 3.05
N CYS A 80 -2.52 11.45 4.08
CA CYS A 80 -2.25 11.12 5.48
C CYS A 80 -2.33 9.61 5.72
N ALA A 81 -3.39 8.96 5.26
CA ALA A 81 -3.56 7.51 5.39
C ALA A 81 -2.45 6.72 4.69
N LEU A 82 -2.04 7.12 3.48
CA LEU A 82 -0.95 6.48 2.74
C LEU A 82 0.39 6.63 3.46
N LEU A 83 0.71 7.82 3.99
CA LEU A 83 1.94 8.06 4.74
C LEU A 83 1.99 7.25 6.03
N ASN A 84 0.87 7.10 6.72
CA ASN A 84 0.77 6.33 7.95
C ASN A 84 0.74 4.80 7.72
N SER A 85 0.43 4.37 6.50
CA SER A 85 0.45 2.96 6.08
C SER A 85 1.83 2.49 5.59
N GLN A 86 2.85 3.36 5.61
CA GLN A 86 4.21 2.98 5.24
C GLN A 86 4.82 1.95 6.22
N PRO A 87 5.65 1.00 5.74
CA PRO A 87 6.26 0.95 4.42
C PRO A 87 5.32 0.36 3.35
N MET A 88 5.23 1.02 2.20
CA MET A 88 4.53 0.55 1.00
C MET A 88 5.51 0.42 -0.17
N GLY A 89 5.41 -0.67 -0.96
CA GLY A 89 6.44 -1.04 -1.92
C GLY A 89 6.56 -0.17 -3.19
N PHE A 90 5.58 0.70 -3.50
CA PHE A 90 5.52 1.36 -4.81
C PHE A 90 5.80 2.87 -4.78
N TYR A 91 5.53 3.56 -3.69
CA TYR A 91 5.63 5.02 -3.61
C TYR A 91 6.44 5.45 -2.40
N ALA A 92 7.47 6.26 -2.66
CA ALA A 92 8.22 6.90 -1.59
C ALA A 92 7.36 8.01 -0.92
N PRO A 93 7.53 8.26 0.40
CA PRO A 93 6.81 9.32 1.10
C PRO A 93 6.88 10.69 0.40
N ALA A 94 8.04 11.04 -0.16
CA ALA A 94 8.23 12.29 -0.89
C ALA A 94 7.32 12.42 -2.13
N GLN A 95 7.00 11.31 -2.80
CA GLN A 95 6.09 11.32 -3.94
C GLN A 95 4.64 11.57 -3.50
N ILE A 96 4.23 10.97 -2.38
CA ILE A 96 2.89 11.18 -1.79
C ILE A 96 2.74 12.64 -1.36
N VAL A 97 3.75 13.21 -0.71
CA VAL A 97 3.77 14.62 -0.30
C VAL A 97 3.68 15.56 -1.49
N ARG A 98 4.42 15.26 -2.58
CA ARG A 98 4.36 16.05 -3.81
C ARG A 98 2.96 15.99 -4.42
N ASP A 99 2.42 14.79 -4.60
CA ASP A 99 1.07 14.59 -5.14
C ASP A 99 0.00 15.33 -4.31
N ALA A 100 0.09 15.30 -2.98
CA ALA A 100 -0.80 16.05 -2.12
C ALA A 100 -0.74 17.57 -2.38
N ARG A 101 0.47 18.13 -2.50
CA ARG A 101 0.67 19.55 -2.84
C ARG A 101 0.13 19.90 -4.21
N ASP A 102 0.36 19.05 -5.19
CA ASP A 102 -0.13 19.24 -6.57
C ASP A 102 -1.68 19.24 -6.62
N HIS A 103 -2.33 18.60 -5.63
CA HIS A 103 -3.78 18.61 -5.44
C HIS A 103 -4.27 19.66 -4.42
N GLY A 104 -3.45 20.69 -4.14
CA GLY A 104 -3.85 21.83 -3.32
C GLY A 104 -3.89 21.57 -1.80
N VAL A 105 -3.31 20.47 -1.32
CA VAL A 105 -3.19 20.22 0.12
C VAL A 105 -2.02 21.00 0.70
N ALA A 106 -2.29 21.80 1.72
CA ALA A 106 -1.24 22.42 2.53
C ALA A 106 -0.51 21.33 3.33
N VAL A 107 0.80 21.19 3.10
CA VAL A 107 1.63 20.22 3.83
C VAL A 107 2.55 20.95 4.79
N ARG A 108 2.32 20.72 6.07
CA ARG A 108 3.08 21.27 7.20
C ARG A 108 4.24 20.35 7.55
N ALA A 109 5.42 20.95 7.73
CA ALA A 109 6.64 20.21 8.07
C ALA A 109 6.52 19.51 9.42
N VAL A 110 7.43 18.56 9.67
CA VAL A 110 7.59 18.01 11.02
C VAL A 110 7.95 19.11 12.00
N ASP A 111 7.29 19.11 13.14
CA ASP A 111 7.46 20.08 14.21
C ASP A 111 7.49 19.36 15.56
N VAL A 112 8.50 19.60 16.37
CA VAL A 112 8.68 18.91 17.66
C VAL A 112 7.58 19.24 18.66
N GLY A 113 7.03 20.46 18.59
CA GLY A 113 5.93 20.90 19.43
C GLY A 113 4.55 20.42 19.00
N LEU A 114 4.36 20.07 17.71
CA LEU A 114 3.04 19.83 17.13
C LEU A 114 2.87 18.44 16.51
N SER A 115 3.95 17.84 15.94
CA SER A 115 3.82 16.59 15.21
C SER A 115 3.73 15.38 16.15
N ASP A 116 2.76 14.52 15.94
CA ASP A 116 2.71 13.21 16.55
C ASP A 116 3.66 12.21 15.85
N TRP A 117 3.69 10.97 16.31
CA TRP A 117 4.43 9.92 15.62
C TRP A 117 3.94 9.75 14.19
N ASP A 118 2.64 9.61 14.00
CA ASP A 118 1.99 9.52 12.70
C ASP A 118 1.66 10.90 12.13
N CYS A 119 1.46 10.98 10.82
CA CYS A 119 0.93 12.17 10.17
C CYS A 119 -0.51 12.44 10.66
N THR A 120 -0.87 13.70 10.82
CA THR A 120 -2.19 14.14 11.30
C THR A 120 -2.82 15.16 10.35
N LEU A 121 -4.12 15.37 10.52
CA LEU A 121 -4.86 16.41 9.81
C LEU A 121 -5.11 17.58 10.75
N GLU A 122 -4.77 18.78 10.30
CA GLU A 122 -5.02 20.03 11.02
C GLU A 122 -6.05 20.88 10.26
N PRO A 123 -6.97 21.57 10.95
CA PRO A 123 -7.88 22.48 10.27
C PRO A 123 -7.14 23.53 9.43
N ASP A 124 -7.62 23.78 8.20
CA ASP A 124 -7.03 24.70 7.23
C ASP A 124 -8.09 25.58 6.55
N GLY A 125 -9.09 26.02 7.31
CA GLY A 125 -10.18 26.84 6.83
C GLY A 125 -11.29 26.06 6.14
N VAL A 126 -11.94 26.70 5.18
CA VAL A 126 -13.02 26.14 4.36
C VAL A 126 -12.74 26.35 2.88
N ASP A 127 -13.31 25.53 2.03
CA ASP A 127 -13.30 25.71 0.58
C ASP A 127 -14.36 26.74 0.13
N ASP A 128 -14.39 27.03 -1.17
CA ASP A 128 -15.34 27.98 -1.77
C ASP A 128 -16.80 27.52 -1.63
N ALA A 129 -17.04 26.24 -1.37
CA ALA A 129 -18.36 25.66 -1.12
C ALA A 129 -18.72 25.60 0.38
N GLY A 130 -17.81 26.07 1.28
CA GLY A 130 -18.01 26.08 2.72
C GLY A 130 -17.67 24.76 3.42
N ASN A 131 -17.07 23.79 2.75
CA ASN A 131 -16.63 22.54 3.36
C ASN A 131 -15.31 22.72 4.11
N ALA A 132 -15.13 22.02 5.23
CA ALA A 132 -13.90 22.06 6.00
C ALA A 132 -12.71 21.56 5.18
N ARG A 133 -11.64 22.36 5.13
CA ARG A 133 -10.35 21.98 4.57
C ARG A 133 -9.40 21.55 5.67
N PHE A 134 -8.48 20.66 5.31
CA PHE A 134 -7.45 20.15 6.22
C PHE A 134 -6.07 20.25 5.59
N ALA A 135 -5.11 20.70 6.37
CA ALA A 135 -3.69 20.56 6.07
C ALA A 135 -3.18 19.18 6.55
N LEU A 136 -2.17 18.69 5.90
CA LEU A 136 -1.44 17.49 6.30
C LEU A 136 -0.22 17.89 7.13
N ARG A 137 -0.19 17.56 8.44
CA ARG A 137 1.00 17.65 9.28
C ARG A 137 1.82 16.37 9.15
N LEU A 138 3.10 16.49 8.81
CA LEU A 138 4.02 15.35 8.77
C LEU A 138 4.37 14.88 10.18
N GLY A 139 4.30 13.58 10.42
CA GLY A 139 4.63 12.95 11.69
C GLY A 139 6.12 12.77 11.93
N LEU A 140 6.53 12.62 13.19
CA LEU A 140 7.92 12.39 13.59
C LEU A 140 8.54 11.15 12.93
N ARG A 141 7.73 10.14 12.58
CA ARG A 141 8.18 8.95 11.83
C ARG A 141 8.74 9.24 10.44
N GLN A 142 8.52 10.43 9.88
CA GLN A 142 9.05 10.84 8.59
C GLN A 142 10.50 11.33 8.67
N ILE A 143 11.04 11.52 9.87
CA ILE A 143 12.46 11.84 10.09
C ILE A 143 13.26 10.55 9.98
N ASP A 144 14.25 10.53 9.08
CA ASP A 144 15.13 9.37 8.92
C ASP A 144 15.87 9.06 10.21
N GLY A 145 15.89 7.78 10.60
CA GLY A 145 16.53 7.32 11.84
C GLY A 145 15.77 7.63 13.13
N MET A 146 14.62 8.31 13.08
CA MET A 146 13.82 8.58 14.28
C MET A 146 13.28 7.27 14.88
N LYS A 147 13.59 7.04 16.15
CA LYS A 147 13.07 5.90 16.91
C LYS A 147 11.75 6.27 17.58
N ARG A 148 10.82 5.32 17.62
CA ARG A 148 9.50 5.53 18.23
C ARG A 148 9.59 5.94 19.71
N GLU A 149 10.54 5.34 20.44
CA GLU A 149 10.78 5.65 21.87
C GLU A 149 11.28 7.10 22.06
N ALA A 150 12.12 7.59 21.13
CA ALA A 150 12.57 8.97 21.16
C ALA A 150 11.43 9.93 20.84
N ALA A 151 10.62 9.63 19.84
CA ALA A 151 9.43 10.42 19.52
C ALA A 151 8.44 10.45 20.70
N ALA A 152 8.22 9.32 21.38
CA ALA A 152 7.35 9.26 22.56
C ALA A 152 7.85 10.18 23.69
N ARG A 153 9.17 10.25 23.91
CA ARG A 153 9.76 11.19 24.92
C ARG A 153 9.54 12.64 24.51
N ILE A 154 9.76 12.99 23.24
CA ILE A 154 9.49 14.34 22.72
C ILE A 154 8.02 14.69 22.93
N MET A 155 7.10 13.79 22.57
CA MET A 155 5.66 14.03 22.75
C MET A 155 5.25 14.19 24.21
N ALA A 156 5.85 13.41 25.11
CA ALA A 156 5.58 13.51 26.55
C ALA A 156 6.16 14.80 27.18
N ALA A 157 7.22 15.35 26.62
CA ALA A 157 7.86 16.57 27.13
C ALA A 157 7.17 17.87 26.67
N ARG A 158 6.20 17.83 25.78
CA ARG A 158 5.55 19.02 25.19
C ARG A 158 4.79 19.89 26.20
N ASP A 159 4.29 19.29 27.29
CA ASP A 159 3.55 20.02 28.31
C ASP A 159 4.41 21.11 29.01
N ALA A 160 5.73 21.07 28.82
CA ALA A 160 6.71 21.98 29.39
C ALA A 160 7.22 23.04 28.40
N GLU A 161 6.56 23.32 27.28
CA GLU A 161 7.03 24.25 26.21
C GLU A 161 8.55 24.33 26.09
N PHE A 162 9.12 23.74 25.03
CA PHE A 162 10.56 23.83 24.79
C PHE A 162 10.98 25.28 24.58
N ALA A 163 11.71 25.86 25.54
CA ALA A 163 12.17 27.25 25.45
C ALA A 163 13.28 27.41 24.40
N ASP A 164 14.13 26.40 24.22
CA ASP A 164 15.22 26.39 23.24
C ASP A 164 15.68 24.98 22.86
N MET A 165 16.73 24.90 22.04
CA MET A 165 17.36 23.65 21.62
C MET A 165 18.09 22.90 22.75
N ALA A 166 18.38 23.55 23.88
CA ALA A 166 18.99 22.88 25.02
C ALA A 166 17.94 22.07 25.79
N ASP A 167 16.75 22.64 25.97
CA ASP A 167 15.61 21.95 26.59
C ASP A 167 15.19 20.70 25.81
N LEU A 168 15.28 20.73 24.48
CA LEU A 168 14.97 19.59 23.66
C LEU A 168 15.97 18.44 23.83
N LYS A 169 17.20 18.71 24.31
CA LYS A 169 18.26 17.72 24.51
C LYS A 169 18.29 17.10 25.90
N ALA A 170 17.63 17.73 26.85
CA ALA A 170 17.53 17.26 28.22
C ALA A 170 16.54 16.11 28.39
#